data_aa57d5a3e641ce614655e4879da59def
#
_entry.id   aa57d5a3e641ce614655e4879da59def
#
_cell.length_a   1.000
_cell.length_b   1.000
_cell.length_c   1.000
_cell.angle_alpha   90.00
_cell.angle_beta   90.00
_cell.angle_gamma   90.00
#
_symmetry.space_group_name_H-M   'P 1'
#
loop_
_entity.id
_entity.type
_entity.pdbx_description
1 polymer ?
#
loop_
_entity_poly.entity_id
_entity_poly.type
_entity_poly.pdbx_seq_one_letter_code
_entity_poly.pdbx_strand_id
1 'polypeptide(L)'
;MLAKVFGDTNDPMVKRRLIRYALIIGIILVLIIVIIIIVVSSSSKSSNDGNSTERVSGSCPDIKYVSGGMSGSGFASRYWDCCKPSCSWTENAGSGNEARQCDKKMNIINAYSANSICEGGPAATCLSQIPFMMDGCDNIGFAFAAVPGETKVCGKCFLLEFTGQGKYETKKNHALLKNKKLIVMASNIGYDVSTFQFDVMIPGGGVGIFNGCDDILGTDLGKQYGGLLSDCEEEVGYGGDDETIYTKRKECLTNKCKTLFSSNTQAKQGCLFLSEFLEAAGNPLHNFKQIECPDVIKKRYWVI
;
A
#
# COMPACT_ATOMS: atom_id res chain seq x y z
N MET A 1 -11.81 -32.53 52.93
CA MET A 1 -10.38 -32.22 52.78
C MET A 1 -10.04 -30.73 53.00
N LEU A 2 -10.95 -29.79 52.79
CA LEU A 2 -10.75 -28.34 52.99
C LEU A 2 -10.67 -27.90 54.46
N ALA A 3 -11.37 -28.59 55.39
CA ALA A 3 -11.35 -28.22 56.82
C ALA A 3 -10.00 -28.43 57.54
N LYS A 4 -9.06 -29.21 56.96
CA LYS A 4 -7.71 -29.43 57.53
C LYS A 4 -6.73 -28.28 57.23
N VAL A 5 -7.06 -27.37 56.31
CA VAL A 5 -6.17 -26.29 55.89
C VAL A 5 -6.58 -24.93 56.46
N PHE A 6 -7.88 -24.71 56.73
CA PHE A 6 -8.40 -23.38 57.08
C PHE A 6 -9.05 -23.26 58.46
N GLY A 7 -9.15 -24.37 59.26
CA GLY A 7 -9.84 -24.37 60.54
C GLY A 7 -11.37 -24.39 60.40
N ASP A 8 -12.10 -24.28 61.55
CA ASP A 8 -13.55 -24.21 61.52
C ASP A 8 -14.06 -22.97 60.80
N THR A 9 -14.75 -23.18 59.69
CA THR A 9 -15.28 -22.08 58.84
C THR A 9 -16.40 -21.28 59.51
N ASN A 10 -16.91 -21.72 60.65
CA ASN A 10 -17.89 -20.99 61.48
C ASN A 10 -17.24 -20.03 62.47
N ASP A 11 -15.92 -20.13 62.71
CA ASP A 11 -15.20 -19.18 63.54
C ASP A 11 -15.19 -17.76 62.88
N PRO A 12 -15.68 -16.73 63.56
CA PRO A 12 -15.71 -15.37 63.05
C PRO A 12 -14.33 -14.84 62.63
N MET A 13 -13.26 -15.29 63.24
CA MET A 13 -11.88 -14.90 62.86
C MET A 13 -11.42 -15.56 61.59
N VAL A 14 -11.78 -16.85 61.38
CA VAL A 14 -11.47 -17.58 60.14
C VAL A 14 -12.28 -17.02 58.98
N LYS A 15 -13.55 -16.69 59.19
CA LYS A 15 -14.43 -16.08 58.18
C LYS A 15 -13.92 -14.71 57.71
N ARG A 16 -13.42 -13.86 58.64
CA ARG A 16 -12.82 -12.60 58.30
C ARG A 16 -11.51 -12.74 57.48
N ARG A 17 -10.69 -13.74 57.79
CA ARG A 17 -9.48 -14.05 57.04
C ARG A 17 -9.81 -14.53 55.60
N LEU A 18 -10.76 -15.44 55.46
CA LEU A 18 -11.22 -15.96 54.16
C LEU A 18 -11.77 -14.84 53.28
N ILE A 19 -12.56 -13.91 53.83
CA ILE A 19 -13.07 -12.74 53.08
C ILE A 19 -11.91 -11.84 52.62
N ARG A 20 -10.91 -11.60 53.50
CA ARG A 20 -9.71 -10.81 53.09
C ARG A 20 -8.92 -11.50 51.97
N TYR A 21 -8.71 -12.80 52.05
CA TYR A 21 -8.02 -13.54 50.97
C TYR A 21 -8.82 -13.53 49.68
N ALA A 22 -10.14 -13.69 49.72
CA ALA A 22 -11.00 -13.59 48.53
C ALA A 22 -10.96 -12.20 47.91
N LEU A 23 -10.92 -11.12 48.69
CA LEU A 23 -10.77 -9.75 48.21
C LEU A 23 -9.38 -9.53 47.57
N ILE A 24 -8.31 -10.02 48.18
CA ILE A 24 -6.95 -9.92 47.66
C ILE A 24 -6.84 -10.67 46.33
N ILE A 25 -7.36 -11.89 46.25
CA ILE A 25 -7.37 -12.67 45.01
C ILE A 25 -8.20 -11.95 43.92
N GLY A 26 -9.35 -11.40 44.27
CA GLY A 26 -10.17 -10.60 43.36
C GLY A 26 -9.43 -9.40 42.78
N ILE A 27 -8.71 -8.65 43.64
CA ILE A 27 -7.90 -7.50 43.21
C ILE A 27 -6.75 -7.95 42.28
N ILE A 28 -6.06 -9.05 42.60
CA ILE A 28 -4.99 -9.60 41.75
C ILE A 28 -5.53 -10.02 40.38
N LEU A 29 -6.70 -10.68 40.31
CA LEU A 29 -7.31 -11.03 39.04
C LEU A 29 -7.71 -9.85 38.22
N VAL A 30 -8.25 -8.78 38.81
CA VAL A 30 -8.56 -7.53 38.10
C VAL A 30 -7.27 -6.87 37.56
N LEU A 31 -6.19 -6.83 38.34
CA LEU A 31 -4.91 -6.29 37.91
C LEU A 31 -4.32 -7.11 36.74
N ILE A 32 -4.41 -8.43 36.78
CA ILE A 32 -3.96 -9.30 35.67
C ILE A 32 -4.79 -9.02 34.41
N ILE A 33 -6.11 -8.87 34.51
CA ILE A 33 -6.98 -8.54 33.37
C ILE A 33 -6.61 -7.16 32.80
N VAL A 34 -6.38 -6.15 33.66
CA VAL A 34 -5.97 -4.82 33.22
C VAL A 34 -4.61 -4.87 32.52
N ILE A 35 -3.63 -5.63 33.05
CA ILE A 35 -2.33 -5.82 32.41
C ILE A 35 -2.48 -6.51 31.05
N ILE A 36 -3.32 -7.57 30.95
CA ILE A 36 -3.60 -8.25 29.69
C ILE A 36 -4.23 -7.26 28.67
N ILE A 37 -5.20 -6.45 29.08
CA ILE A 37 -5.82 -5.45 28.23
C ILE A 37 -4.79 -4.41 27.77
N ILE A 38 -3.90 -3.94 28.64
CA ILE A 38 -2.84 -2.98 28.30
C ILE A 38 -1.84 -3.63 27.32
N VAL A 39 -1.42 -4.86 27.55
CA VAL A 39 -0.49 -5.59 26.68
C VAL A 39 -1.13 -5.87 25.31
N VAL A 40 -2.39 -6.27 25.26
CA VAL A 40 -3.12 -6.48 24.00
C VAL A 40 -3.34 -5.15 23.28
N SER A 41 -3.66 -4.07 23.99
CA SER A 41 -3.82 -2.73 23.39
C SER A 41 -2.48 -2.12 22.93
N SER A 42 -1.37 -2.46 23.56
CA SER A 42 -0.04 -2.02 23.12
C SER A 42 0.54 -2.88 21.99
N SER A 43 0.08 -4.13 21.83
CA SER A 43 0.47 -4.99 20.70
C SER A 43 -0.22 -4.61 19.39
N SER A 44 -1.23 -3.76 19.41
CA SER A 44 -1.93 -3.26 18.22
C SER A 44 -1.38 -1.94 17.65
N LYS A 45 -0.31 -1.38 18.18
CA LYS A 45 0.48 -0.39 17.47
C LYS A 45 1.34 -1.15 16.44
N SER A 46 0.83 -1.25 15.21
CA SER A 46 1.68 -1.49 14.04
C SER A 46 2.86 -0.54 14.16
N SER A 47 4.05 -1.07 14.42
CA SER A 47 5.29 -0.30 14.37
C SER A 47 5.54 0.01 12.90
N ASN A 48 5.03 1.13 12.43
CA ASN A 48 5.31 1.66 11.10
C ASN A 48 6.74 2.24 11.16
N ASP A 49 7.74 1.35 11.28
CA ASP A 49 9.16 1.71 11.43
C ASP A 49 9.78 2.26 10.14
N GLY A 50 8.98 2.35 9.07
CA GLY A 50 9.40 2.82 7.76
C GLY A 50 10.34 1.86 7.02
N ASN A 51 10.54 0.65 7.50
CA ASN A 51 11.39 -0.37 6.89
C ASN A 51 10.60 -1.48 6.18
N SER A 52 9.29 -1.34 6.08
CA SER A 52 8.35 -2.20 5.38
C SER A 52 7.28 -1.38 4.66
N THR A 53 6.49 -2.03 3.82
CA THR A 53 5.30 -1.44 3.18
C THR A 53 4.38 -0.80 4.23
N GLU A 54 3.84 0.37 3.91
CA GLU A 54 2.89 1.04 4.79
C GLU A 54 1.66 0.17 5.05
N ARG A 55 1.29 0.04 6.33
CA ARG A 55 0.06 -0.66 6.75
C ARG A 55 -0.86 0.30 7.49
N VAL A 56 -2.13 0.24 7.14
CA VAL A 56 -3.19 1.08 7.74
C VAL A 56 -4.08 0.21 8.59
N SER A 57 -4.35 0.63 9.80
CA SER A 57 -5.27 -0.06 10.70
C SER A 57 -6.71 -0.02 10.16
N GLY A 58 -7.41 -1.14 10.24
CA GLY A 58 -8.78 -1.28 9.77
C GLY A 58 -9.15 -2.72 9.45
N SER A 59 -10.33 -2.93 8.92
CA SER A 59 -10.78 -4.22 8.39
C SER A 59 -10.75 -4.22 6.87
N CYS A 60 -10.57 -5.38 6.25
CA CYS A 60 -10.73 -5.54 4.81
C CYS A 60 -12.07 -4.97 4.34
N PRO A 61 -12.08 -4.13 3.30
CA PRO A 61 -13.33 -3.60 2.78
C PRO A 61 -14.14 -4.70 2.07
N ASP A 62 -15.44 -4.63 2.20
CA ASP A 62 -16.34 -5.40 1.34
C ASP A 62 -16.21 -4.93 -0.11
N ILE A 63 -15.99 -5.87 -1.02
CA ILE A 63 -15.86 -5.59 -2.45
C ILE A 63 -17.23 -5.54 -3.08
N LYS A 64 -17.65 -4.34 -3.52
CA LYS A 64 -18.90 -4.11 -4.23
C LYS A 64 -18.63 -3.80 -5.70
N TYR A 65 -19.09 -4.69 -6.58
CA TYR A 65 -18.92 -4.52 -8.02
C TYR A 65 -19.94 -3.51 -8.56
N VAL A 66 -19.48 -2.67 -9.50
CA VAL A 66 -20.35 -1.73 -10.22
C VAL A 66 -21.10 -2.50 -11.31
N SER A 67 -22.43 -2.47 -11.27
CA SER A 67 -23.26 -3.09 -12.31
C SER A 67 -23.04 -2.40 -13.66
N GLY A 68 -22.74 -3.18 -14.70
CA GLY A 68 -22.38 -2.65 -16.02
C GLY A 68 -21.04 -1.89 -16.05
N GLY A 69 -20.24 -1.99 -14.97
CA GLY A 69 -18.92 -1.39 -14.87
C GLY A 69 -17.89 -2.02 -15.83
N MET A 70 -16.76 -1.34 -15.98
CA MET A 70 -15.66 -1.79 -16.82
C MET A 70 -15.06 -3.09 -16.29
N SER A 71 -14.70 -4.00 -17.21
CA SER A 71 -14.01 -5.25 -16.90
C SER A 71 -13.16 -5.71 -18.07
N GLY A 72 -12.16 -6.53 -17.80
CA GLY A 72 -11.28 -7.07 -18.83
C GLY A 72 -10.09 -7.81 -18.25
N SER A 73 -9.10 -8.06 -19.11
CA SER A 73 -7.83 -8.70 -18.76
C SER A 73 -6.68 -7.89 -19.34
N GLY A 74 -5.61 -7.73 -18.57
CA GLY A 74 -4.45 -6.93 -18.97
C GLY A 74 -3.24 -7.22 -18.09
N PHE A 75 -2.39 -6.23 -17.93
CA PHE A 75 -1.20 -6.32 -17.08
C PHE A 75 -1.01 -5.03 -16.27
N ALA A 76 -0.30 -5.14 -15.16
CA ALA A 76 0.08 -4.00 -14.34
C ALA A 76 1.55 -3.66 -14.60
N SER A 77 1.82 -2.45 -15.12
CA SER A 77 3.13 -1.81 -15.12
C SER A 77 3.31 -0.93 -13.89
N ARG A 78 4.38 -0.17 -13.83
CA ARG A 78 4.71 0.69 -12.69
C ARG A 78 5.43 1.95 -13.12
N TYR A 79 5.15 3.07 -12.45
CA TYR A 79 5.84 4.34 -12.65
C TYR A 79 5.76 5.24 -11.42
N TRP A 80 6.59 6.26 -11.38
CA TRP A 80 6.43 7.42 -10.51
C TRP A 80 7.28 8.56 -11.07
N ASP A 81 6.65 9.49 -11.77
CA ASP A 81 7.28 10.64 -12.41
C ASP A 81 7.23 11.93 -11.59
N CYS A 82 6.57 11.91 -10.42
CA CYS A 82 6.28 13.05 -9.56
C CYS A 82 5.42 14.15 -10.20
N CYS A 83 5.01 14.04 -11.45
CA CYS A 83 4.18 15.04 -12.10
C CYS A 83 2.83 15.19 -11.40
N LYS A 84 2.19 16.33 -11.57
CA LYS A 84 0.80 16.53 -11.17
C LYS A 84 -0.07 15.46 -11.85
N PRO A 85 -0.86 14.67 -11.12
CA PRO A 85 -1.74 13.68 -11.73
C PRO A 85 -2.75 14.35 -12.68
N SER A 86 -3.04 13.74 -13.83
CA SER A 86 -4.01 14.31 -14.77
C SER A 86 -5.40 14.44 -14.16
N CYS A 87 -5.77 13.57 -13.21
CA CYS A 87 -7.02 13.70 -12.47
C CYS A 87 -7.02 14.81 -11.39
N SER A 88 -5.92 15.54 -11.22
CA SER A 88 -5.89 16.77 -10.40
C SER A 88 -6.25 18.03 -11.21
N TRP A 89 -6.52 17.89 -12.51
CA TRP A 89 -7.06 18.97 -13.32
C TRP A 89 -8.58 18.91 -13.34
N THR A 90 -9.25 20.05 -13.07
CA THR A 90 -10.72 20.15 -12.99
C THR A 90 -11.40 19.70 -14.28
N GLU A 91 -10.80 20.01 -15.44
CA GLU A 91 -11.31 19.58 -16.75
C GLU A 91 -11.33 18.07 -16.93
N ASN A 92 -10.44 17.33 -16.26
CA ASN A 92 -10.36 15.88 -16.34
C ASN A 92 -11.24 15.17 -15.30
N ALA A 93 -11.26 15.68 -14.07
CA ALA A 93 -11.96 15.05 -12.96
C ALA A 93 -13.40 15.55 -12.76
N GLY A 94 -13.67 16.78 -13.19
CA GLY A 94 -14.87 17.52 -12.82
C GLY A 94 -14.72 18.20 -11.45
N SER A 95 -15.33 19.38 -11.31
CA SER A 95 -15.23 20.20 -10.09
C SER A 95 -15.66 19.42 -8.85
N GLY A 96 -14.81 19.42 -7.82
CA GLY A 96 -15.02 18.73 -6.55
C GLY A 96 -14.65 17.24 -6.58
N ASN A 97 -14.15 16.72 -7.71
CA ASN A 97 -13.69 15.34 -7.84
C ASN A 97 -12.19 15.23 -8.13
N GLU A 98 -11.47 16.33 -8.09
CA GLU A 98 -10.05 16.39 -8.39
C GLU A 98 -9.23 15.54 -7.41
N ALA A 99 -8.24 14.83 -7.95
CA ALA A 99 -7.25 14.13 -7.15
C ALA A 99 -6.40 15.13 -6.37
N ARG A 100 -6.02 14.75 -5.15
CA ARG A 100 -5.08 15.52 -4.32
C ARG A 100 -3.78 15.76 -5.08
N GLN A 101 -3.24 16.97 -4.94
CA GLN A 101 -1.94 17.39 -5.44
C GLN A 101 -1.15 18.10 -4.35
N CYS A 102 0.18 18.04 -4.44
CA CYS A 102 1.09 18.58 -3.44
C CYS A 102 2.17 19.46 -4.07
N ASP A 103 2.80 20.32 -3.25
CA ASP A 103 4.06 20.96 -3.61
C ASP A 103 5.27 20.01 -3.39
N LYS A 104 6.48 20.47 -3.73
CA LYS A 104 7.74 19.73 -3.52
C LYS A 104 7.99 19.31 -2.05
N LYS A 105 7.36 20.01 -1.09
CA LYS A 105 7.45 19.72 0.35
C LYS A 105 6.29 18.86 0.86
N MET A 106 5.48 18.33 -0.05
CA MET A 106 4.30 17.51 0.25
C MET A 106 3.17 18.27 0.97
N ASN A 107 3.13 19.60 0.91
CA ASN A 107 1.98 20.37 1.33
C ASN A 107 0.89 20.31 0.25
N ILE A 108 -0.37 20.14 0.65
CA ILE A 108 -1.50 20.09 -0.26
C ILE A 108 -1.69 21.45 -0.94
N ILE A 109 -1.84 21.43 -2.26
CA ILE A 109 -2.19 22.61 -3.08
C ILE A 109 -3.66 22.51 -3.46
N ASN A 110 -4.49 23.47 -3.03
CA ASN A 110 -5.91 23.51 -3.34
C ASN A 110 -6.24 24.25 -4.66
N ALA A 111 -5.26 24.90 -5.28
CA ALA A 111 -5.41 25.55 -6.57
C ALA A 111 -5.23 24.55 -7.70
N TYR A 112 -6.30 23.90 -8.12
CA TYR A 112 -6.26 22.88 -9.17
C TYR A 112 -5.89 23.40 -10.57
N SER A 113 -5.85 24.71 -10.76
CA SER A 113 -5.28 25.36 -11.96
C SER A 113 -3.74 25.48 -11.93
N ALA A 114 -3.07 25.11 -10.81
CA ALA A 114 -1.62 25.17 -10.73
C ALA A 114 -0.98 24.20 -11.73
N ASN A 115 0.05 24.67 -12.47
CA ASN A 115 0.78 23.86 -13.44
C ASN A 115 1.56 22.73 -12.75
N SER A 116 1.78 21.66 -13.51
CA SER A 116 2.60 20.52 -13.09
C SER A 116 4.05 20.92 -12.85
N ILE A 117 4.71 20.28 -11.87
CA ILE A 117 6.16 20.37 -11.68
C ILE A 117 6.92 19.96 -12.96
N CYS A 118 6.38 19.04 -13.74
CA CYS A 118 6.94 18.60 -15.02
C CYS A 118 6.82 19.67 -16.12
N GLU A 119 6.05 20.70 -15.88
CA GLU A 119 5.86 21.87 -16.75
C GLU A 119 6.40 23.16 -16.10
N GLY A 120 7.26 23.02 -15.09
CA GLY A 120 7.84 24.15 -14.35
C GLY A 120 6.90 24.79 -13.33
N GLY A 121 5.74 24.19 -13.04
CA GLY A 121 4.81 24.64 -12.02
C GLY A 121 5.11 24.10 -10.62
N PRO A 122 4.26 24.40 -9.62
CA PRO A 122 4.46 23.95 -8.25
C PRO A 122 3.81 22.61 -7.94
N ALA A 123 2.89 22.09 -8.77
CA ALA A 123 2.04 20.96 -8.42
C ALA A 123 2.65 19.60 -8.82
N ALA A 124 2.68 18.68 -7.88
CA ALA A 124 3.22 17.32 -8.00
C ALA A 124 2.23 16.28 -7.43
N THR A 125 2.50 15.01 -7.69
CA THR A 125 1.86 13.90 -6.99
C THR A 125 2.23 13.91 -5.50
N CYS A 126 1.25 13.72 -4.63
CA CYS A 126 1.49 13.62 -3.18
C CYS A 126 2.08 12.26 -2.81
N LEU A 127 3.12 12.21 -1.98
CA LEU A 127 3.65 10.96 -1.43
C LEU A 127 2.63 10.22 -0.54
N SER A 128 1.56 10.87 -0.08
CA SER A 128 0.44 10.19 0.57
C SER A 128 -0.34 9.23 -0.36
N GLN A 129 -0.11 9.31 -1.68
CA GLN A 129 -0.71 8.43 -2.70
C GLN A 129 0.19 7.23 -3.04
N ILE A 130 1.12 6.86 -2.17
CA ILE A 130 1.90 5.62 -2.29
C ILE A 130 1.01 4.38 -2.13
N PRO A 131 1.43 3.22 -2.66
CA PRO A 131 0.77 1.96 -2.37
C PRO A 131 0.85 1.60 -0.88
N PHE A 132 -0.17 0.91 -0.40
CA PHE A 132 -0.26 0.51 1.00
C PHE A 132 -1.04 -0.79 1.19
N MET A 133 -0.94 -1.36 2.40
CA MET A 133 -1.69 -2.53 2.86
C MET A 133 -2.63 -2.13 4.00
N MET A 134 -3.56 -3.02 4.35
CA MET A 134 -4.35 -2.91 5.58
C MET A 134 -4.04 -4.05 6.53
N ASP A 135 -4.10 -3.80 7.82
CA ASP A 135 -3.96 -4.84 8.83
C ASP A 135 -5.09 -5.87 8.69
N GLY A 136 -4.74 -7.15 8.75
CA GLY A 136 -5.70 -8.25 8.57
C GLY A 136 -6.20 -8.43 7.12
N CYS A 137 -5.56 -7.80 6.13
CA CYS A 137 -5.91 -7.83 4.71
C CYS A 137 -4.70 -8.19 3.84
N ASP A 138 -4.03 -9.30 4.16
CA ASP A 138 -2.71 -9.62 3.61
C ASP A 138 -2.69 -9.94 2.10
N ASN A 139 -3.84 -10.32 1.55
CA ASN A 139 -3.97 -10.66 0.12
C ASN A 139 -4.52 -9.51 -0.74
N ILE A 140 -4.78 -8.34 -0.16
CA ILE A 140 -5.30 -7.18 -0.87
C ILE A 140 -4.39 -5.97 -0.64
N GLY A 141 -3.76 -5.48 -1.71
CA GLY A 141 -3.05 -4.22 -1.72
C GLY A 141 -3.92 -3.09 -2.23
N PHE A 142 -3.51 -1.85 -1.97
CA PHE A 142 -4.17 -0.63 -2.42
C PHE A 142 -3.16 0.27 -3.10
N ALA A 143 -3.50 0.85 -4.24
CA ALA A 143 -2.63 1.73 -4.99
C ALA A 143 -3.40 2.73 -5.85
N PHE A 144 -2.69 3.67 -6.43
CA PHE A 144 -3.18 4.55 -7.48
C PHE A 144 -2.55 4.17 -8.80
N ALA A 145 -3.20 4.48 -9.91
CA ALA A 145 -2.67 4.13 -11.23
C ALA A 145 -3.04 5.15 -12.31
N ALA A 146 -2.19 5.22 -13.32
CA ALA A 146 -2.58 5.69 -14.63
C ALA A 146 -3.32 4.56 -15.36
N VAL A 147 -4.46 4.90 -15.94
CA VAL A 147 -5.29 3.95 -16.70
C VAL A 147 -5.54 4.48 -18.10
N PRO A 148 -5.71 3.61 -19.11
CA PRO A 148 -6.08 4.06 -20.44
C PRO A 148 -7.50 4.61 -20.40
N GLY A 149 -7.77 5.64 -21.19
CA GLY A 149 -9.11 6.15 -21.35
C GLY A 149 -9.20 7.66 -21.39
N GLU A 150 -10.43 8.12 -21.37
CA GLU A 150 -10.78 9.52 -21.34
C GLU A 150 -10.95 10.02 -19.89
N THR A 151 -11.22 11.31 -19.74
CA THR A 151 -11.43 12.00 -18.45
C THR A 151 -12.41 11.31 -17.48
N LYS A 152 -13.34 10.53 -18.01
CA LYS A 152 -14.36 9.80 -17.22
C LYS A 152 -13.82 8.69 -16.31
N VAL A 153 -12.52 8.36 -16.36
CA VAL A 153 -11.92 7.33 -15.49
C VAL A 153 -11.46 7.87 -14.14
N CYS A 154 -11.24 9.17 -14.03
CA CYS A 154 -10.76 9.80 -12.79
C CYS A 154 -11.62 9.43 -11.58
N GLY A 155 -10.96 9.00 -10.50
CA GLY A 155 -11.63 8.62 -9.26
C GLY A 155 -12.37 7.29 -9.29
N LYS A 156 -12.36 6.53 -10.39
CA LYS A 156 -12.92 5.18 -10.43
C LYS A 156 -11.96 4.17 -9.81
N CYS A 157 -12.52 3.13 -9.19
CA CYS A 157 -11.76 2.05 -8.59
C CYS A 157 -11.95 0.73 -9.35
N PHE A 158 -10.88 -0.03 -9.39
CA PHE A 158 -10.84 -1.33 -10.04
C PHE A 158 -10.19 -2.35 -9.11
N LEU A 159 -10.75 -3.56 -9.08
CA LEU A 159 -10.13 -4.72 -8.45
C LEU A 159 -9.36 -5.49 -9.51
N LEU A 160 -8.06 -5.59 -9.37
CA LEU A 160 -7.17 -6.42 -10.18
C LEU A 160 -6.96 -7.74 -9.46
N GLU A 161 -7.25 -8.86 -10.11
CA GLU A 161 -7.03 -10.22 -9.62
C GLU A 161 -5.88 -10.84 -10.43
N PHE A 162 -4.72 -11.00 -9.80
CA PHE A 162 -3.52 -11.50 -10.49
C PHE A 162 -3.67 -12.96 -10.89
N THR A 163 -3.24 -13.29 -12.11
CA THR A 163 -3.35 -14.65 -12.68
C THR A 163 -2.20 -15.57 -12.26
N GLY A 164 -1.12 -15.02 -11.72
CA GLY A 164 0.12 -15.74 -11.46
C GLY A 164 1.06 -15.82 -12.66
N GLN A 165 0.80 -15.05 -13.72
CA GLN A 165 1.61 -14.98 -14.94
C GLN A 165 2.10 -13.55 -15.16
N GLY A 166 3.17 -13.39 -15.93
CA GLY A 166 3.70 -12.10 -16.38
C GLY A 166 3.54 -11.91 -17.88
N LYS A 167 3.58 -10.65 -18.33
CA LYS A 167 3.39 -10.29 -19.74
C LYS A 167 4.54 -10.75 -20.63
N TYR A 168 5.78 -10.60 -20.17
CA TYR A 168 6.98 -10.89 -20.96
C TYR A 168 7.69 -12.15 -20.51
N GLU A 169 7.63 -12.49 -19.24
CA GLU A 169 8.14 -13.72 -18.65
C GLU A 169 7.21 -14.16 -17.51
N THR A 170 7.18 -15.44 -17.22
CA THR A 170 6.53 -15.97 -16.01
C THR A 170 7.56 -16.70 -15.19
N LYS A 171 7.80 -16.22 -13.99
CA LYS A 171 8.75 -16.72 -13.00
C LYS A 171 8.03 -17.00 -11.68
N LYS A 172 8.73 -17.55 -10.70
CA LYS A 172 8.19 -17.85 -9.37
C LYS A 172 7.49 -16.64 -8.70
N ASN A 173 8.08 -15.45 -8.82
CA ASN A 173 7.49 -14.23 -8.28
C ASN A 173 6.09 -13.93 -8.83
N HIS A 174 5.86 -14.19 -10.13
CA HIS A 174 4.52 -14.06 -10.71
C HIS A 174 3.56 -15.11 -10.13
N ALA A 175 3.99 -16.36 -10.00
CA ALA A 175 3.18 -17.43 -9.43
C ALA A 175 2.72 -17.13 -7.99
N LEU A 176 3.57 -16.45 -7.19
CA LEU A 176 3.25 -16.02 -5.83
C LEU A 176 2.17 -14.93 -5.77
N LEU A 177 1.91 -14.23 -6.88
CA LEU A 177 0.81 -13.25 -6.95
C LEU A 177 -0.55 -13.92 -7.19
N LYS A 178 -0.59 -15.19 -7.57
CA LYS A 178 -1.87 -15.90 -7.75
C LYS A 178 -2.66 -15.82 -6.44
N ASN A 179 -3.92 -15.37 -6.54
CA ASN A 179 -4.83 -15.11 -5.41
C ASN A 179 -4.56 -13.81 -4.63
N LYS A 180 -3.51 -13.05 -4.95
CA LYS A 180 -3.41 -11.66 -4.49
C LYS A 180 -4.25 -10.75 -5.38
N LYS A 181 -4.75 -9.68 -4.78
CA LYS A 181 -5.62 -8.69 -5.43
C LYS A 181 -5.06 -7.30 -5.19
N LEU A 182 -5.24 -6.41 -6.15
CA LEU A 182 -4.87 -5.02 -6.00
C LEU A 182 -6.08 -4.13 -6.27
N ILE A 183 -6.49 -3.34 -5.30
CA ILE A 183 -7.48 -2.29 -5.51
C ILE A 183 -6.73 -1.05 -5.98
N VAL A 184 -7.01 -0.61 -7.20
CA VAL A 184 -6.43 0.61 -7.75
C VAL A 184 -7.50 1.67 -7.94
N MET A 185 -7.14 2.93 -7.64
CA MET A 185 -7.95 4.09 -7.95
C MET A 185 -7.29 4.89 -9.07
N ALA A 186 -8.03 5.17 -10.13
CA ALA A 186 -7.51 5.96 -11.25
C ALA A 186 -7.26 7.40 -10.81
N SER A 187 -6.00 7.79 -10.73
CA SER A 187 -5.55 9.15 -10.41
C SER A 187 -4.87 9.83 -11.60
N ASN A 188 -4.56 9.06 -12.63
CA ASN A 188 -3.94 9.57 -13.84
C ASN A 188 -4.57 8.94 -15.09
N ILE A 189 -4.52 9.67 -16.22
CA ILE A 189 -4.95 9.20 -17.54
C ILE A 189 -3.68 8.94 -18.32
N GLY A 190 -3.43 7.68 -18.66
CA GLY A 190 -2.27 7.29 -19.44
C GLY A 190 -2.58 7.29 -20.93
N TYR A 191 -2.10 8.28 -21.66
CA TYR A 191 -2.23 8.32 -23.12
C TYR A 191 -1.26 7.37 -23.82
N ASP A 192 -0.21 6.95 -23.12
CA ASP A 192 0.83 6.02 -23.57
C ASP A 192 0.66 4.60 -23.01
N VAL A 193 -0.36 4.36 -22.18
CA VAL A 193 -0.68 3.01 -21.68
C VAL A 193 -1.57 2.25 -22.65
N SER A 194 -1.28 0.95 -22.78
CA SER A 194 -2.05 0.05 -23.65
C SER A 194 -3.47 -0.19 -23.09
N THR A 195 -4.39 -0.60 -23.97
CA THR A 195 -5.73 -1.01 -23.53
C THR A 195 -5.65 -2.04 -22.41
N PHE A 196 -6.38 -1.78 -21.30
CA PHE A 196 -6.40 -2.63 -20.09
C PHE A 196 -5.07 -2.74 -19.31
N GLN A 197 -4.08 -1.93 -19.63
CA GLN A 197 -2.90 -1.75 -18.79
C GLN A 197 -3.25 -0.83 -17.61
N PHE A 198 -2.78 -1.21 -16.42
CA PHE A 198 -2.79 -0.32 -15.24
C PHE A 198 -1.34 0.01 -14.90
N ASP A 199 -0.97 1.28 -15.06
CA ASP A 199 0.38 1.74 -14.71
C ASP A 199 0.36 2.22 -13.26
N VAL A 200 0.81 1.33 -12.37
CA VAL A 200 0.67 1.52 -10.91
C VAL A 200 1.70 2.51 -10.42
N MET A 201 1.24 3.50 -9.66
CA MET A 201 2.09 4.54 -9.07
C MET A 201 2.88 3.97 -7.90
N ILE A 202 4.18 3.76 -8.09
CA ILE A 202 5.11 3.19 -7.10
C ILE A 202 6.41 3.98 -7.10
N PRO A 203 6.84 4.62 -5.99
CA PRO A 203 8.14 5.28 -5.91
C PRO A 203 9.27 4.34 -6.35
N GLY A 204 10.12 4.79 -7.28
CA GLY A 204 11.15 3.96 -7.90
C GLY A 204 10.65 3.04 -9.01
N GLY A 205 9.40 3.19 -9.48
CA GLY A 205 8.83 2.44 -10.60
C GLY A 205 9.29 2.88 -11.99
N GLY A 206 10.10 3.94 -12.07
CA GLY A 206 10.55 4.59 -13.30
C GLY A 206 9.81 5.89 -13.57
N VAL A 207 10.50 6.86 -14.14
CA VAL A 207 9.95 8.21 -14.39
C VAL A 207 9.19 8.31 -15.72
N GLY A 208 9.31 7.30 -16.61
CA GLY A 208 8.62 7.33 -17.90
C GLY A 208 9.08 8.48 -18.80
N ILE A 209 8.10 9.11 -19.51
CA ILE A 209 8.37 10.21 -20.44
C ILE A 209 8.78 11.49 -19.70
N PHE A 210 8.20 11.74 -18.52
CA PHE A 210 8.40 12.94 -17.72
C PHE A 210 9.16 12.63 -16.44
N ASN A 211 9.99 13.58 -15.99
CA ASN A 211 10.68 13.48 -14.70
C ASN A 211 10.54 14.80 -13.92
N GLY A 212 9.66 14.81 -12.94
CA GLY A 212 9.53 15.89 -11.96
C GLY A 212 10.09 15.52 -10.59
N CYS A 213 10.80 14.37 -10.48
CA CYS A 213 11.16 13.79 -9.18
C CYS A 213 12.46 14.33 -8.57
N ASP A 214 13.33 14.97 -9.33
CA ASP A 214 14.69 15.35 -8.90
C ASP A 214 14.70 16.08 -7.56
N ASP A 215 13.78 17.02 -7.36
CA ASP A 215 13.65 17.79 -6.11
C ASP A 215 12.84 17.10 -5.00
N ILE A 216 12.21 15.95 -5.27
CA ILE A 216 11.31 15.25 -4.35
C ILE A 216 11.90 13.92 -3.90
N LEU A 217 12.37 13.11 -4.84
CA LEU A 217 12.87 11.75 -4.59
C LEU A 217 14.35 11.59 -4.89
N GLY A 218 14.95 12.52 -5.65
CA GLY A 218 16.31 12.45 -6.15
C GLY A 218 16.40 11.97 -7.61
N THR A 219 17.62 11.90 -8.12
CA THR A 219 17.92 11.66 -9.55
C THR A 219 18.18 10.20 -9.91
N ASP A 220 18.62 9.38 -8.95
CA ASP A 220 18.92 7.95 -9.17
C ASP A 220 17.72 7.08 -8.82
N LEU A 221 16.71 7.10 -9.70
CA LEU A 221 15.45 6.36 -9.52
C LEU A 221 15.38 5.09 -10.40
N GLY A 222 16.52 4.62 -10.88
CA GLY A 222 16.63 3.46 -11.76
C GLY A 222 16.29 3.80 -13.21
N LYS A 223 16.05 2.78 -14.03
CA LYS A 223 15.76 2.95 -15.44
C LYS A 223 14.55 3.85 -15.68
N GLN A 224 14.62 4.66 -16.73
CA GLN A 224 13.53 5.54 -17.15
C GLN A 224 12.18 4.79 -17.21
N TYR A 225 12.16 3.62 -17.82
CA TYR A 225 11.01 2.72 -17.87
C TYR A 225 11.24 1.49 -16.99
N GLY A 226 10.38 1.30 -15.99
CA GLY A 226 10.42 0.15 -15.09
C GLY A 226 11.28 0.32 -13.84
N GLY A 227 12.05 1.41 -13.74
CA GLY A 227 12.72 1.85 -12.50
C GLY A 227 13.69 0.84 -11.90
N LEU A 228 13.76 0.85 -10.57
CA LEU A 228 14.68 0.04 -9.77
C LEU A 228 14.50 -1.47 -9.96
N LEU A 229 13.26 -1.94 -10.25
CA LEU A 229 13.05 -3.35 -10.53
C LEU A 229 13.71 -3.76 -11.85
N SER A 230 13.62 -2.92 -12.89
CA SER A 230 14.28 -3.21 -14.17
C SER A 230 15.80 -3.20 -14.06
N ASP A 231 16.37 -2.36 -13.20
CA ASP A 231 17.80 -2.45 -12.88
C ASP A 231 18.14 -3.79 -12.23
N CYS A 232 17.33 -4.23 -11.26
CA CYS A 232 17.55 -5.52 -10.58
C CYS A 232 17.36 -6.72 -11.53
N GLU A 233 16.43 -6.63 -12.48
CA GLU A 233 16.23 -7.65 -13.51
C GLU A 233 17.48 -7.79 -14.39
N GLU A 234 18.13 -6.68 -14.75
CA GLU A 234 19.40 -6.73 -15.50
C GLU A 234 20.59 -7.18 -14.64
N GLU A 235 20.73 -6.66 -13.42
CA GLU A 235 21.83 -7.03 -12.52
C GLU A 235 21.83 -8.53 -12.19
N VAL A 236 20.64 -9.09 -11.94
CA VAL A 236 20.47 -10.52 -11.62
C VAL A 236 20.46 -11.39 -12.88
N GLY A 237 19.97 -10.83 -13.99
CA GLY A 237 19.81 -11.56 -15.24
C GLY A 237 18.53 -12.40 -15.31
N TYR A 238 18.43 -13.17 -16.40
CA TYR A 238 17.22 -13.95 -16.73
C TYR A 238 17.48 -15.48 -16.74
N GLY A 239 18.74 -15.89 -16.68
CA GLY A 239 19.15 -17.30 -16.67
C GLY A 239 19.33 -17.85 -15.25
N GLY A 240 19.07 -19.15 -15.08
CA GLY A 240 19.19 -19.85 -13.80
C GLY A 240 17.86 -20.44 -13.31
N ASP A 241 17.90 -21.03 -12.10
CA ASP A 241 16.67 -21.53 -11.50
C ASP A 241 15.78 -20.40 -10.96
N ASP A 242 14.47 -20.61 -11.05
CA ASP A 242 13.49 -19.57 -10.71
C ASP A 242 13.54 -19.14 -9.24
N GLU A 243 13.92 -20.03 -8.33
CA GLU A 243 14.03 -19.70 -6.90
C GLU A 243 15.14 -18.71 -6.64
N THR A 244 16.33 -19.00 -7.21
CA THR A 244 17.51 -18.14 -7.08
C THR A 244 17.28 -16.76 -7.72
N ILE A 245 16.70 -16.73 -8.93
CA ILE A 245 16.37 -15.47 -9.62
C ILE A 245 15.38 -14.64 -8.78
N TYR A 246 14.30 -15.26 -8.32
CA TYR A 246 13.29 -14.61 -7.48
C TYR A 246 13.93 -14.00 -6.23
N THR A 247 14.68 -14.79 -5.47
CA THR A 247 15.30 -14.35 -4.22
C THR A 247 16.23 -13.16 -4.47
N LYS A 248 17.14 -13.27 -5.44
CA LYS A 248 18.11 -12.22 -5.76
C LYS A 248 17.45 -10.94 -6.26
N ARG A 249 16.44 -11.01 -7.13
CA ARG A 249 15.71 -9.82 -7.61
C ARG A 249 14.97 -9.12 -6.47
N LYS A 250 14.31 -9.89 -5.60
CA LYS A 250 13.60 -9.36 -4.43
C LYS A 250 14.56 -8.69 -3.44
N GLU A 251 15.70 -9.31 -3.15
CA GLU A 251 16.74 -8.74 -2.29
C GLU A 251 17.35 -7.47 -2.90
N CYS A 252 17.71 -7.49 -4.18
CA CYS A 252 18.22 -6.32 -4.90
C CYS A 252 17.25 -5.15 -4.78
N LEU A 253 15.99 -5.35 -5.14
CA LEU A 253 14.97 -4.31 -5.10
C LEU A 253 14.74 -3.79 -3.67
N THR A 254 14.64 -4.69 -2.68
CA THR A 254 14.48 -4.31 -1.28
C THR A 254 15.64 -3.44 -0.80
N ASN A 255 16.88 -3.81 -1.15
CA ASN A 255 18.07 -3.06 -0.78
C ASN A 255 18.13 -1.70 -1.47
N LYS A 256 17.81 -1.62 -2.78
CA LYS A 256 17.72 -0.35 -3.51
C LYS A 256 16.67 0.57 -2.88
N CYS A 257 15.44 0.08 -2.58
CA CYS A 257 14.40 0.87 -1.91
C CYS A 257 14.86 1.42 -0.56
N LYS A 258 15.50 0.59 0.27
CA LYS A 258 15.98 0.99 1.60
C LYS A 258 17.13 2.01 1.55
N THR A 259 18.02 1.85 0.60
CA THR A 259 19.21 2.71 0.45
C THR A 259 18.85 4.06 -0.16
N LEU A 260 18.19 4.04 -1.33
CA LEU A 260 17.90 5.27 -2.09
C LEU A 260 16.88 6.16 -1.39
N PHE A 261 15.89 5.58 -0.74
CA PHE A 261 14.89 6.33 0.01
C PHE A 261 15.13 6.34 1.52
N SER A 262 16.38 6.22 1.98
CA SER A 262 16.71 6.17 3.42
C SER A 262 16.22 7.41 4.19
N SER A 263 16.25 8.59 3.57
CA SER A 263 15.79 9.86 4.14
C SER A 263 14.30 10.15 3.91
N ASN A 264 13.58 9.35 3.10
CA ASN A 264 12.18 9.56 2.78
C ASN A 264 11.36 8.31 3.10
N THR A 265 10.80 8.27 4.30
CA THR A 265 10.04 7.12 4.81
C THR A 265 8.87 6.74 3.90
N GLN A 266 8.09 7.71 3.40
CA GLN A 266 6.94 7.42 2.56
C GLN A 266 7.36 6.84 1.20
N ALA A 267 8.35 7.43 0.53
CA ALA A 267 8.88 6.89 -0.72
C ALA A 267 9.45 5.47 -0.53
N LYS A 268 10.19 5.25 0.57
CA LYS A 268 10.72 3.93 0.94
C LYS A 268 9.60 2.90 1.11
N GLN A 269 8.57 3.21 1.87
CA GLN A 269 7.43 2.31 2.09
C GLN A 269 6.68 2.00 0.80
N GLY A 270 6.45 3.01 -0.05
CA GLY A 270 5.85 2.82 -1.37
C GLY A 270 6.68 1.93 -2.28
N CYS A 271 8.01 2.12 -2.31
CA CYS A 271 8.94 1.27 -3.06
C CYS A 271 8.94 -0.18 -2.56
N LEU A 272 8.97 -0.38 -1.24
CA LEU A 272 8.95 -1.71 -0.61
C LEU A 272 7.67 -2.50 -0.95
N PHE A 273 6.55 -1.84 -1.23
CA PHE A 273 5.35 -2.51 -1.71
C PHE A 273 5.63 -3.36 -2.97
N LEU A 274 6.51 -2.90 -3.86
CA LEU A 274 6.86 -3.63 -5.07
C LEU A 274 7.64 -4.93 -4.76
N SER A 275 8.53 -4.93 -3.76
CA SER A 275 9.28 -6.12 -3.37
C SER A 275 8.51 -7.04 -2.42
N GLU A 276 7.68 -6.48 -1.53
CA GLU A 276 6.99 -7.25 -0.48
C GLU A 276 5.64 -7.78 -0.92
N PHE A 277 4.75 -6.91 -1.39
CA PHE A 277 3.40 -7.31 -1.82
C PHE A 277 3.39 -7.83 -3.27
N LEU A 278 4.02 -7.10 -4.19
CA LEU A 278 4.09 -7.47 -5.61
C LEU A 278 5.23 -8.44 -5.94
N GLU A 279 5.97 -8.94 -4.93
CA GLU A 279 6.98 -10.00 -5.04
C GLU A 279 8.09 -9.70 -6.07
N ALA A 280 8.40 -8.43 -6.32
CA ALA A 280 9.30 -8.01 -7.39
C ALA A 280 8.90 -8.59 -8.79
N ALA A 281 7.61 -8.77 -9.04
CA ALA A 281 7.10 -9.28 -10.31
C ALA A 281 6.97 -8.16 -11.35
N GLY A 282 7.65 -8.33 -12.47
CA GLY A 282 7.59 -7.42 -13.61
C GLY A 282 6.33 -7.64 -14.46
N ASN A 283 5.52 -6.61 -14.64
CA ASN A 283 4.33 -6.63 -15.51
C ASN A 283 3.39 -7.84 -15.31
N PRO A 284 2.89 -8.11 -14.09
CA PRO A 284 2.02 -9.23 -13.81
C PRO A 284 0.69 -9.11 -14.55
N LEU A 285 0.19 -10.23 -15.08
CA LEU A 285 -1.10 -10.33 -15.72
C LEU A 285 -2.22 -10.38 -14.68
N HIS A 286 -3.33 -9.74 -15.00
CA HIS A 286 -4.52 -9.70 -14.15
C HIS A 286 -5.83 -9.73 -14.96
N ASN A 287 -6.91 -10.13 -14.30
CA ASN A 287 -8.26 -9.78 -14.66
C ASN A 287 -8.69 -8.59 -13.81
N PHE A 288 -9.55 -7.71 -14.34
CA PHE A 288 -10.05 -6.59 -13.54
C PHE A 288 -11.55 -6.39 -13.67
N LYS A 289 -12.14 -5.82 -12.63
CA LYS A 289 -13.53 -5.35 -12.61
C LYS A 289 -13.62 -4.02 -11.87
N GLN A 290 -14.47 -3.13 -12.38
CA GLN A 290 -14.79 -1.88 -11.70
C GLN A 290 -15.57 -2.17 -10.42
N ILE A 291 -15.16 -1.51 -9.32
CA ILE A 291 -15.77 -1.62 -8.00
C ILE A 291 -16.14 -0.24 -7.45
N GLU A 292 -17.02 -0.19 -6.46
CA GLU A 292 -17.17 0.99 -5.62
C GLU A 292 -15.86 1.24 -4.86
N CYS A 293 -15.40 2.49 -4.81
CA CYS A 293 -14.17 2.81 -4.12
C CYS A 293 -14.30 2.64 -2.61
N PRO A 294 -13.44 1.82 -1.96
CA PRO A 294 -13.37 1.76 -0.51
C PRO A 294 -12.97 3.11 0.11
N ASP A 295 -13.50 3.41 1.30
CA ASP A 295 -13.23 4.70 1.96
C ASP A 295 -11.75 4.92 2.29
N VAL A 296 -11.00 3.85 2.55
CA VAL A 296 -9.58 3.94 2.87
C VAL A 296 -8.76 4.54 1.73
N ILE A 297 -9.07 4.23 0.46
CA ILE A 297 -8.36 4.80 -0.68
C ILE A 297 -8.91 6.18 -1.05
N LYS A 298 -10.23 6.42 -0.90
CA LYS A 298 -10.85 7.72 -1.12
C LYS A 298 -10.21 8.82 -0.26
N LYS A 299 -9.93 8.54 1.01
CA LYS A 299 -9.26 9.47 1.95
C LYS A 299 -7.87 9.92 1.50
N ARG A 300 -7.21 9.18 0.61
CA ARG A 300 -5.91 9.53 0.04
C ARG A 300 -6.01 10.23 -1.30
N TYR A 301 -7.14 10.09 -1.98
CA TYR A 301 -7.39 10.69 -3.27
C TYR A 301 -7.91 12.13 -3.14
N TRP A 302 -8.94 12.33 -2.34
CA TRP A 302 -9.52 13.66 -2.12
C TRP A 302 -8.88 14.39 -0.94
N VAL A 303 -8.98 15.71 -0.97
CA VAL A 303 -8.74 16.54 0.22
C VAL A 303 -10.05 16.56 1.01
N ILE A 304 -10.09 15.82 2.12
CA ILE A 304 -11.23 15.73 3.03
C ILE A 304 -10.92 16.57 4.27
#